data_94e8fc3d549e1290c88f3929c2080e40
#
_entry.id   94e8fc3d549e1290c88f3929c2080e40
#
_cell.length_a   1.000
_cell.length_b   1.000
_cell.length_c   1.000
_cell.angle_alpha   90.00
_cell.angle_beta   90.00
_cell.angle_gamma   90.00
#
_symmetry.space_group_name_H-M   'P 1'
#
loop_
_entity.id
_entity.type
_entity.pdbx_description
1 polymer ?
#
loop_
_entity_poly.entity_id
_entity_poly.type
_entity_poly.pdbx_seq_one_letter_code
_entity_poly.pdbx_strand_id
1 'polypeptide(L)'
;MKHIFLNLKRFDISPEKGGVNRLAPMKDWGRTIVSDTQDALTAYDPAEVEFVMYMPEAHLLGAAAAKTENSPVQLGCQGVYRADTAVGGNFGAFTTLRTANSVTQLGCGWTLVGHCEERMNLRAIMGESGATADQIEPAVNRILNREVKAAQAAGLKVLFCMGERSEEVDAWEQVLTAQVSEGLEGCDLENVRIAYEPVWSIGPGKTREDH
;
A
#
# COMPACT_ATOMS: atom_id res chain seq x y z
N MET A 1 19.96 6.32 0.21
CA MET A 1 18.75 6.78 0.95
C MET A 1 18.07 5.57 1.58
N LYS A 2 17.75 5.64 2.87
CA LYS A 2 16.97 4.64 3.60
C LYS A 2 15.49 5.02 3.52
N HIS A 3 14.62 4.05 3.35
CA HIS A 3 13.17 4.28 3.34
C HIS A 3 12.55 3.59 4.56
N ILE A 4 11.78 4.32 5.33
CA ILE A 4 10.99 3.80 6.45
C ILE A 4 9.52 3.86 6.06
N PHE A 5 8.93 2.70 5.82
CA PHE A 5 7.54 2.56 5.43
C PHE A 5 6.70 2.07 6.60
N LEU A 6 5.67 2.81 6.96
CA LEU A 6 4.75 2.48 8.03
C LEU A 6 3.34 2.29 7.47
N ASN A 7 2.86 1.05 7.39
CA ASN A 7 1.49 0.75 7.06
C ASN A 7 0.61 0.78 8.31
N LEU A 8 -0.23 1.79 8.44
CA LEU A 8 -1.12 1.99 9.59
C LEU A 8 -2.40 1.16 9.51
N LYS A 9 -2.59 0.36 8.44
CA LYS A 9 -3.73 -0.56 8.28
C LYS A 9 -5.06 0.10 8.69
N ARG A 10 -5.95 -0.64 9.35
CA ARG A 10 -7.19 -0.15 9.97
C ARG A 10 -7.06 -0.02 11.49
N PHE A 11 -5.89 0.43 11.95
CA PHE A 11 -5.63 0.67 13.38
C PHE A 11 -6.33 1.92 13.94
N ASP A 12 -7.11 2.59 13.10
CA ASP A 12 -8.01 3.68 13.42
C ASP A 12 -9.30 3.25 14.15
N ILE A 13 -9.64 1.94 14.12
CA ILE A 13 -10.85 1.38 14.72
C ILE A 13 -10.69 1.27 16.23
N SER A 14 -11.71 1.70 17.00
CA SER A 14 -11.70 1.66 18.46
C SER A 14 -11.87 0.22 19.01
N PRO A 15 -11.43 -0.03 20.26
CA PRO A 15 -11.56 -1.35 20.90
C PRO A 15 -13.01 -1.86 21.00
N GLU A 16 -13.98 -0.96 21.19
CA GLU A 16 -15.41 -1.31 21.27
C GLU A 16 -15.95 -1.86 19.94
N LYS A 17 -15.22 -1.62 18.84
CA LYS A 17 -15.51 -2.13 17.50
C LYS A 17 -14.55 -3.24 17.07
N GLY A 18 -13.73 -3.77 18.00
CA GLY A 18 -12.78 -4.84 17.74
C GLY A 18 -11.42 -4.36 17.20
N GLY A 19 -11.16 -3.06 17.20
CA GLY A 19 -9.90 -2.47 16.78
C GLY A 19 -8.93 -2.22 17.94
N VAL A 20 -7.90 -1.40 17.69
CA VAL A 20 -6.81 -1.12 18.65
C VAL A 20 -6.63 0.37 18.93
N ASN A 21 -7.39 1.26 18.27
CA ASN A 21 -7.22 2.69 18.42
C ASN A 21 -7.59 3.17 19.83
N ARG A 22 -6.58 3.70 20.53
CA ARG A 22 -6.73 4.42 21.82
C ARG A 22 -6.07 5.80 21.77
N LEU A 23 -5.61 6.23 20.58
CA LEU A 23 -4.84 7.45 20.42
C LEU A 23 -5.74 8.68 20.36
N ALA A 24 -6.73 8.65 19.47
CA ALA A 24 -7.62 9.78 19.22
C ALA A 24 -8.95 9.34 18.60
N PRO A 25 -10.02 10.14 18.67
CA PRO A 25 -11.23 9.89 17.90
C PRO A 25 -10.92 9.69 16.41
N MET A 26 -11.67 8.81 15.74
CA MET A 26 -11.40 8.46 14.32
C MET A 26 -11.24 9.69 13.43
N LYS A 27 -12.04 10.73 13.59
CA LYS A 27 -11.99 11.96 12.78
C LYS A 27 -10.66 12.73 12.90
N ASP A 28 -9.94 12.55 13.99
CA ASP A 28 -8.68 13.25 14.30
C ASP A 28 -7.46 12.34 14.22
N TRP A 29 -7.65 11.02 14.07
CA TRP A 29 -6.61 10.01 14.22
C TRP A 29 -5.39 10.24 13.32
N GLY A 30 -5.58 10.41 12.00
CA GLY A 30 -4.47 10.65 11.07
C GLY A 30 -3.77 11.98 11.31
N ARG A 31 -4.53 13.04 11.65
CA ARG A 31 -4.00 14.34 12.05
C ARG A 31 -3.10 14.20 13.28
N THR A 32 -3.57 13.51 14.32
CA THR A 32 -2.84 13.32 15.58
C THR A 32 -1.53 12.58 15.34
N ILE A 33 -1.53 11.50 14.56
CA ILE A 33 -0.31 10.76 14.26
C ILE A 33 0.76 11.66 13.63
N VAL A 34 0.39 12.45 12.62
CA VAL A 34 1.36 13.34 11.96
C VAL A 34 1.83 14.43 12.91
N SER A 35 0.91 15.10 13.63
CA SER A 35 1.25 16.17 14.59
C SER A 35 2.21 15.69 15.68
N ASP A 36 1.98 14.48 16.23
CA ASP A 36 2.75 13.98 17.36
C ASP A 36 4.11 13.39 16.97
N THR A 37 4.32 13.08 15.66
CA THR A 37 5.54 12.40 15.22
C THR A 37 6.49 13.26 14.39
N GLN A 38 5.96 14.20 13.60
CA GLN A 38 6.76 14.91 12.59
C GLN A 38 7.96 15.65 13.16
N ASP A 39 7.83 16.31 14.32
CA ASP A 39 8.91 17.09 14.91
C ASP A 39 10.10 16.21 15.34
N ALA A 40 9.82 15.02 15.92
CA ALA A 40 10.86 14.08 16.29
C ALA A 40 11.60 13.52 15.05
N LEU A 41 10.91 13.39 13.93
CA LEU A 41 11.48 12.88 12.69
C LEU A 41 12.39 13.90 11.99
N THR A 42 12.31 15.19 12.32
CA THR A 42 13.25 16.22 11.80
C THR A 42 14.70 16.01 12.26
N ALA A 43 14.95 15.18 13.28
CA ALA A 43 16.28 14.82 13.72
C ALA A 43 17.09 14.01 12.68
N TYR A 44 16.44 13.48 11.65
CA TYR A 44 17.05 12.70 10.58
C TYR A 44 17.27 13.56 9.34
N ASP A 45 18.43 13.38 8.68
CA ASP A 45 18.73 14.07 7.43
C ASP A 45 17.78 13.57 6.31
N PRO A 46 16.96 14.44 5.70
CA PRO A 46 16.06 14.07 4.64
C PRO A 46 16.76 13.58 3.36
N ALA A 47 18.08 13.85 3.20
CA ALA A 47 18.87 13.27 2.13
C ALA A 47 19.24 11.80 2.38
N GLU A 48 19.20 11.35 3.63
CA GLU A 48 19.55 9.99 4.02
C GLU A 48 18.33 9.10 4.32
N VAL A 49 17.26 9.68 4.87
CA VAL A 49 16.09 8.93 5.34
C VAL A 49 14.79 9.56 4.86
N GLU A 50 13.92 8.76 4.26
CA GLU A 50 12.55 9.10 3.89
C GLU A 50 11.56 8.32 4.78
N PHE A 51 10.56 9.02 5.32
CA PHE A 51 9.49 8.44 6.14
C PHE A 51 8.17 8.50 5.39
N VAL A 52 7.56 7.35 5.15
CA VAL A 52 6.27 7.24 4.44
C VAL A 52 5.24 6.57 5.35
N MET A 53 4.11 7.24 5.58
CA MET A 53 3.00 6.71 6.38
C MET A 53 1.81 6.41 5.47
N TYR A 54 1.45 5.14 5.36
CA TYR A 54 0.28 4.69 4.60
C TYR A 54 -0.95 4.66 5.51
N MET A 55 -1.96 5.43 5.13
CA MET A 55 -3.19 5.60 5.91
C MET A 55 -4.43 5.23 5.11
N PRO A 56 -5.53 4.84 5.79
CA PRO A 56 -6.85 4.82 5.18
C PRO A 56 -7.21 6.20 4.60
N GLU A 57 -7.88 6.21 3.46
CA GLU A 57 -8.21 7.44 2.71
C GLU A 57 -8.90 8.50 3.58
N ALA A 58 -9.78 8.07 4.50
CA ALA A 58 -10.50 8.96 5.41
C ALA A 58 -9.59 9.87 6.27
N HIS A 59 -8.32 9.50 6.43
CA HIS A 59 -7.37 10.24 7.28
C HIS A 59 -6.42 11.14 6.50
N LEU A 60 -6.30 10.96 5.18
CA LEU A 60 -5.29 11.63 4.36
C LEU A 60 -5.44 13.15 4.39
N LEU A 61 -6.65 13.69 4.27
CA LEU A 61 -6.87 15.14 4.34
C LEU A 61 -6.45 15.72 5.69
N GLY A 62 -6.83 15.06 6.79
CA GLY A 62 -6.45 15.47 8.13
C GLY A 62 -4.94 15.41 8.37
N ALA A 63 -4.31 14.34 7.89
CA ALA A 63 -2.87 14.15 7.96
C ALA A 63 -2.11 15.18 7.11
N ALA A 64 -2.54 15.44 5.88
CA ALA A 64 -1.95 16.45 5.02
C ALA A 64 -2.05 17.87 5.63
N ALA A 65 -3.21 18.21 6.21
CA ALA A 65 -3.41 19.48 6.88
C ALA A 65 -2.59 19.65 8.17
N ALA A 66 -2.14 18.55 8.78
CA ALA A 66 -1.31 18.57 9.99
C ALA A 66 0.19 18.73 9.70
N LYS A 67 0.62 18.51 8.48
CA LYS A 67 2.04 18.66 8.11
C LYS A 67 2.47 20.12 8.23
N THR A 68 3.57 20.34 8.92
CA THR A 68 4.27 21.63 8.90
C THR A 68 5.12 21.76 7.62
N GLU A 69 5.59 22.96 7.32
CA GLU A 69 6.44 23.24 6.16
C GLU A 69 7.70 22.35 6.13
N ASN A 70 8.25 22.07 7.30
CA ASN A 70 9.47 21.25 7.44
C ASN A 70 9.18 19.78 7.79
N SER A 71 7.94 19.32 7.68
CA SER A 71 7.59 17.94 8.02
C SER A 71 8.27 16.94 7.09
N PRO A 72 9.07 15.99 7.60
CA PRO A 72 9.72 14.96 6.80
C PRO A 72 8.76 13.83 6.41
N VAL A 73 7.53 13.85 6.93
CA VAL A 73 6.54 12.80 6.68
C VAL A 73 6.01 12.88 5.26
N GLN A 74 6.15 11.80 4.51
CA GLN A 74 5.44 11.59 3.25
C GLN A 74 4.15 10.81 3.51
N LEU A 75 3.09 11.14 2.77
CA LEU A 75 1.83 10.42 2.86
C LEU A 75 1.71 9.40 1.73
N GLY A 76 1.16 8.24 2.07
CA GLY A 76 0.83 7.19 1.14
C GLY A 76 -0.60 6.67 1.35
N CYS A 77 -1.22 6.23 0.28
CA CYS A 77 -2.49 5.51 0.35
C CYS A 77 -2.28 3.99 0.33
N GLN A 78 -3.28 3.24 0.80
CA GLN A 78 -3.21 1.79 0.98
C GLN A 78 -3.69 1.01 -0.26
N GLY A 79 -3.54 1.57 -1.44
CA GLY A 79 -3.88 0.98 -2.73
C GLY A 79 -4.52 1.98 -3.67
N VAL A 80 -4.50 1.67 -4.96
CA VAL A 80 -5.18 2.44 -6.02
C VAL A 80 -5.88 1.49 -6.97
N TYR A 81 -6.88 1.99 -7.67
CA TYR A 81 -7.56 1.20 -8.68
C TYR A 81 -6.75 1.15 -9.99
N ARG A 82 -6.91 0.04 -10.73
CA ARG A 82 -6.21 -0.24 -12.00
C ARG A 82 -6.65 0.63 -13.20
N ALA A 83 -7.56 1.56 -13.01
CA ALA A 83 -7.98 2.56 -14.00
C ALA A 83 -8.15 3.91 -13.31
N ASP A 84 -8.07 4.98 -14.07
CA ASP A 84 -8.08 6.34 -13.55
C ASP A 84 -8.91 7.30 -14.40
N THR A 85 -9.04 8.51 -13.92
CA THR A 85 -9.62 9.63 -14.65
C THR A 85 -8.69 10.07 -15.79
N ALA A 86 -9.26 10.58 -16.87
CA ALA A 86 -8.51 11.15 -17.98
C ALA A 86 -9.18 12.44 -18.46
N VAL A 87 -8.38 13.40 -18.91
CA VAL A 87 -8.90 14.64 -19.52
C VAL A 87 -9.73 14.30 -20.77
N GLY A 88 -10.98 14.75 -20.78
CA GLY A 88 -11.94 14.43 -21.83
C GLY A 88 -12.51 12.99 -21.77
N GLY A 89 -12.17 12.23 -20.72
CA GLY A 89 -12.58 10.85 -20.52
C GLY A 89 -13.84 10.68 -19.67
N ASN A 90 -13.74 9.87 -18.62
CA ASN A 90 -14.87 9.42 -17.78
C ASN A 90 -15.36 10.43 -16.73
N PHE A 91 -14.82 11.64 -16.70
CA PHE A 91 -15.22 12.73 -15.81
C PHE A 91 -15.21 12.41 -14.30
N GLY A 92 -14.46 11.38 -13.87
CA GLY A 92 -14.46 10.93 -12.49
C GLY A 92 -15.62 9.99 -12.11
N ALA A 93 -16.22 9.30 -13.08
CA ALA A 93 -17.31 8.36 -12.86
C ALA A 93 -16.84 7.06 -12.19
N PHE A 94 -16.31 7.18 -10.98
CA PHE A 94 -15.93 6.10 -10.05
C PHE A 94 -16.65 6.31 -8.72
N THR A 95 -17.21 5.24 -8.16
CA THR A 95 -17.98 5.35 -6.91
C THR A 95 -17.27 4.71 -5.72
N THR A 96 -16.82 3.46 -5.85
CA THR A 96 -16.23 2.69 -4.74
C THR A 96 -14.72 2.53 -4.86
N LEU A 97 -14.14 2.94 -5.98
CA LEU A 97 -12.75 2.65 -6.33
C LEU A 97 -11.91 3.91 -6.20
N ARG A 98 -10.81 3.79 -5.47
CA ARG A 98 -9.86 4.88 -5.23
C ARG A 98 -8.94 5.02 -6.44
N THR A 99 -9.11 6.08 -7.22
CA THR A 99 -8.24 6.35 -8.37
C THR A 99 -6.91 6.96 -7.94
N ALA A 100 -5.84 6.73 -8.70
CA ALA A 100 -4.53 7.29 -8.38
C ALA A 100 -4.54 8.84 -8.43
N ASN A 101 -5.21 9.44 -9.41
CA ASN A 101 -5.37 10.89 -9.48
C ASN A 101 -6.11 11.47 -8.24
N SER A 102 -7.09 10.75 -7.68
CA SER A 102 -7.77 11.24 -6.48
C SER A 102 -6.85 11.31 -5.28
N VAL A 103 -6.00 10.30 -5.06
CA VAL A 103 -5.12 10.27 -3.90
C VAL A 103 -3.92 11.20 -4.01
N THR A 104 -3.46 11.54 -5.21
CA THR A 104 -2.46 12.60 -5.38
C THR A 104 -3.00 13.95 -4.90
N GLN A 105 -4.27 14.25 -5.16
CA GLN A 105 -4.93 15.47 -4.68
C GLN A 105 -5.17 15.47 -3.16
N LEU A 106 -5.15 14.29 -2.51
CA LEU A 106 -5.15 14.16 -1.05
C LEU A 106 -3.76 14.35 -0.43
N GLY A 107 -2.73 14.63 -1.24
CA GLY A 107 -1.36 14.87 -0.78
C GLY A 107 -0.48 13.62 -0.71
N CYS A 108 -0.91 12.50 -1.30
CA CYS A 108 -0.08 11.29 -1.36
C CYS A 108 1.00 11.41 -2.44
N GLY A 109 2.24 11.03 -2.08
CA GLY A 109 3.34 10.79 -3.02
C GLY A 109 3.61 9.30 -3.25
N TRP A 110 2.97 8.42 -2.47
CA TRP A 110 3.18 6.98 -2.48
C TRP A 110 1.87 6.20 -2.44
N THR A 111 1.91 4.97 -2.95
CA THR A 111 0.85 3.96 -2.75
C THR A 111 1.45 2.60 -2.42
N LEU A 112 0.68 1.78 -1.65
CA LEU A 112 0.89 0.33 -1.58
C LEU A 112 0.22 -0.33 -2.78
N VAL A 113 0.81 -1.39 -3.32
CA VAL A 113 0.19 -2.29 -4.30
C VAL A 113 0.62 -3.71 -4.00
N GLY A 114 -0.30 -4.65 -3.99
CA GLY A 114 -0.02 -6.08 -3.83
C GLY A 114 0.15 -6.54 -2.39
N HIS A 115 -0.26 -5.75 -1.38
CA HIS A 115 -0.31 -6.19 0.00
C HIS A 115 -1.03 -7.53 0.15
N CYS A 116 -0.61 -8.36 1.13
CA CYS A 116 -1.15 -9.71 1.28
C CYS A 116 -2.69 -9.74 1.33
N GLU A 117 -3.33 -8.76 1.99
CA GLU A 117 -4.78 -8.66 2.07
C GLU A 117 -5.43 -8.38 0.70
N GLU A 118 -4.81 -7.54 -0.14
CA GLU A 118 -5.26 -7.26 -1.49
C GLU A 118 -5.18 -8.51 -2.38
N ARG A 119 -4.04 -9.21 -2.35
CA ARG A 119 -3.87 -10.49 -3.07
C ARG A 119 -4.88 -11.52 -2.61
N MET A 120 -5.10 -11.65 -1.29
CA MET A 120 -6.10 -12.58 -0.73
C MET A 120 -7.52 -12.24 -1.20
N ASN A 121 -7.89 -10.97 -1.20
CA ASN A 121 -9.21 -10.53 -1.66
C ASN A 121 -9.41 -10.82 -3.15
N LEU A 122 -8.43 -10.52 -4.00
CA LEU A 122 -8.49 -10.82 -5.43
C LEU A 122 -8.61 -12.32 -5.70
N ARG A 123 -7.82 -13.16 -5.00
CA ARG A 123 -7.92 -14.62 -5.06
C ARG A 123 -9.31 -15.14 -4.66
N ALA A 124 -9.85 -14.62 -3.56
CA ALA A 124 -11.18 -15.02 -3.09
C ALA A 124 -12.26 -14.70 -4.12
N ILE A 125 -12.26 -13.48 -4.67
CA ILE A 125 -13.23 -13.07 -5.70
C ILE A 125 -13.13 -13.97 -6.94
N MET A 126 -11.92 -14.31 -7.39
CA MET A 126 -11.74 -15.18 -8.55
C MET A 126 -12.13 -16.63 -8.24
N GLY A 127 -11.84 -17.10 -7.03
CA GLY A 127 -12.24 -18.44 -6.57
C GLY A 127 -13.76 -18.63 -6.57
N GLU A 128 -14.53 -17.61 -6.18
CA GLU A 128 -15.99 -17.64 -6.25
C GLU A 128 -16.53 -17.84 -7.68
N SER A 129 -15.76 -17.46 -8.70
CA SER A 129 -16.11 -17.70 -10.10
C SER A 129 -15.74 -19.11 -10.60
N GLY A 130 -15.12 -19.94 -9.75
CA GLY A 130 -14.64 -21.28 -10.10
C GLY A 130 -13.31 -21.31 -10.84
N ALA A 131 -12.56 -20.21 -10.84
CA ALA A 131 -11.21 -20.19 -11.42
C ALA A 131 -10.25 -21.09 -10.63
N THR A 132 -9.34 -21.76 -11.34
CA THR A 132 -8.32 -22.65 -10.75
C THR A 132 -7.09 -21.84 -10.31
N ALA A 133 -6.25 -22.39 -9.44
CA ALA A 133 -5.08 -21.68 -8.91
C ALA A 133 -4.12 -21.21 -10.02
N ASP A 134 -3.89 -22.01 -11.03
CA ASP A 134 -3.07 -21.69 -12.21
C ASP A 134 -3.63 -20.54 -13.07
N GLN A 135 -4.94 -20.28 -12.97
CA GLN A 135 -5.59 -19.13 -13.61
C GLN A 135 -5.56 -17.89 -12.71
N ILE A 136 -5.71 -18.09 -11.41
CA ILE A 136 -5.83 -17.01 -10.42
C ILE A 136 -4.51 -16.24 -10.27
N GLU A 137 -3.39 -16.94 -10.01
CA GLU A 137 -2.14 -16.26 -9.69
C GLU A 137 -1.64 -15.30 -10.80
N PRO A 138 -1.59 -15.71 -12.08
CA PRO A 138 -1.22 -14.77 -13.14
C PRO A 138 -2.25 -13.64 -13.32
N ALA A 139 -3.53 -13.90 -13.05
CA ALA A 139 -4.55 -12.85 -13.14
C ALA A 139 -4.40 -11.81 -12.03
N VAL A 140 -4.11 -12.22 -10.81
CA VAL A 140 -3.78 -11.32 -9.69
C VAL A 140 -2.59 -10.45 -10.06
N ASN A 141 -1.48 -11.04 -10.51
CA ASN A 141 -0.28 -10.28 -10.87
C ASN A 141 -0.56 -9.27 -11.99
N ARG A 142 -1.35 -9.64 -13.03
CA ARG A 142 -1.75 -8.68 -14.09
C ARG A 142 -2.67 -7.57 -13.60
N ILE A 143 -3.52 -7.81 -12.61
CA ILE A 143 -4.34 -6.74 -12.00
C ILE A 143 -3.45 -5.77 -11.28
N LEU A 144 -2.55 -6.26 -10.43
CA LEU A 144 -1.60 -5.44 -9.67
C LEU A 144 -0.64 -4.67 -10.60
N ASN A 145 -0.21 -5.27 -11.70
CA ASN A 145 0.57 -4.57 -12.72
C ASN A 145 -0.16 -3.33 -13.27
N ARG A 146 -1.46 -3.45 -13.54
CA ARG A 146 -2.27 -2.31 -14.00
C ARG A 146 -2.43 -1.25 -12.91
N GLU A 147 -2.49 -1.63 -11.64
CA GLU A 147 -2.52 -0.69 -10.52
C GLU A 147 -1.21 0.06 -10.36
N VAL A 148 -0.06 -0.63 -10.49
CA VAL A 148 1.26 0.02 -10.54
C VAL A 148 1.34 1.02 -11.68
N LYS A 149 0.92 0.64 -12.89
CA LYS A 149 0.91 1.54 -14.06
C LYS A 149 0.00 2.75 -13.87
N ALA A 150 -1.18 2.57 -13.28
CA ALA A 150 -2.09 3.67 -12.95
C ALA A 150 -1.48 4.62 -11.91
N ALA A 151 -0.85 4.07 -10.87
CA ALA A 151 -0.13 4.86 -9.87
C ALA A 151 0.98 5.70 -10.48
N GLN A 152 1.84 5.09 -11.30
CA GLN A 152 2.96 5.77 -11.95
C GLN A 152 2.51 6.84 -12.95
N ALA A 153 1.44 6.57 -13.70
CA ALA A 153 0.85 7.55 -14.62
C ALA A 153 0.33 8.79 -13.89
N ALA A 154 -0.12 8.66 -12.63
CA ALA A 154 -0.53 9.76 -11.77
C ALA A 154 0.65 10.41 -11.00
N GLY A 155 1.89 9.94 -11.17
CA GLY A 155 3.08 10.46 -10.52
C GLY A 155 3.34 9.90 -9.11
N LEU A 156 2.64 8.83 -8.70
CA LEU A 156 2.91 8.16 -7.43
C LEU A 156 4.12 7.23 -7.53
N LYS A 157 4.90 7.19 -6.46
CA LYS A 157 5.84 6.10 -6.19
C LYS A 157 5.09 4.90 -5.60
N VAL A 158 5.61 3.70 -5.81
CA VAL A 158 4.95 2.46 -5.41
C VAL A 158 5.80 1.66 -4.43
N LEU A 159 5.21 1.27 -3.31
CA LEU A 159 5.71 0.16 -2.50
C LEU A 159 4.98 -1.11 -2.93
N PHE A 160 5.66 -1.94 -3.73
CA PHE A 160 5.11 -3.18 -4.24
C PHE A 160 5.34 -4.30 -3.21
N CYS A 161 4.25 -4.84 -2.69
CA CYS A 161 4.26 -5.90 -1.70
C CYS A 161 4.23 -7.27 -2.39
N MET A 162 5.10 -8.15 -1.95
CA MET A 162 5.18 -9.53 -2.41
C MET A 162 5.45 -10.48 -1.25
N GLY A 163 5.05 -11.72 -1.38
CA GLY A 163 5.29 -12.76 -0.38
C GLY A 163 4.58 -14.05 -0.74
N GLU A 164 5.15 -15.14 -0.29
CA GLU A 164 4.62 -16.49 -0.43
C GLU A 164 3.71 -16.86 0.74
N ARG A 165 2.76 -17.74 0.51
CA ARG A 165 1.88 -18.35 1.52
C ARG A 165 2.53 -19.60 2.12
N SER A 166 1.94 -20.14 3.19
CA SER A 166 2.45 -21.34 3.89
C SER A 166 2.60 -22.55 2.96
N GLU A 167 1.68 -22.70 2.02
CA GLU A 167 1.69 -23.79 1.04
C GLU A 167 2.67 -23.57 -0.13
N GLU A 168 3.29 -22.40 -0.22
CA GLU A 168 4.20 -22.00 -1.28
C GLU A 168 5.67 -21.93 -0.84
N VAL A 169 5.95 -22.23 0.44
CA VAL A 169 7.29 -22.06 1.03
C VAL A 169 8.36 -22.86 0.28
N ASP A 170 8.05 -24.08 -0.15
CA ASP A 170 8.99 -24.92 -0.92
C ASP A 170 9.25 -24.41 -2.35
N ALA A 171 8.37 -23.53 -2.85
CA ALA A 171 8.46 -22.94 -4.18
C ALA A 171 8.63 -21.41 -4.15
N TRP A 172 9.08 -20.87 -3.04
CA TRP A 172 9.10 -19.41 -2.77
C TRP A 172 9.83 -18.61 -3.88
N GLU A 173 10.96 -19.10 -4.40
CA GLU A 173 11.70 -18.42 -5.47
C GLU A 173 10.85 -18.25 -6.73
N GLN A 174 10.12 -19.29 -7.12
CA GLN A 174 9.25 -19.27 -8.30
C GLN A 174 8.08 -18.35 -8.10
N VAL A 175 7.46 -18.38 -6.90
CA VAL A 175 6.33 -17.52 -6.52
C VAL A 175 6.74 -16.05 -6.53
N LEU A 176 7.83 -15.70 -5.86
CA LEU A 176 8.30 -14.31 -5.78
C LEU A 176 8.77 -13.81 -7.15
N THR A 177 9.46 -14.66 -7.93
CA THR A 177 9.87 -14.31 -9.29
C THR A 177 8.66 -13.99 -10.17
N ALA A 178 7.62 -14.82 -10.13
CA ALA A 178 6.38 -14.57 -10.88
C ALA A 178 5.69 -13.27 -10.42
N GLN A 179 5.57 -13.07 -9.11
CA GLN A 179 4.96 -11.85 -8.56
C GLN A 179 5.67 -10.57 -9.01
N VAL A 180 7.01 -10.57 -9.04
CA VAL A 180 7.81 -9.41 -9.47
C VAL A 180 7.79 -9.26 -10.98
N SER A 181 8.10 -10.33 -11.73
CA SER A 181 8.24 -10.26 -13.19
C SER A 181 6.92 -9.88 -13.88
N GLU A 182 5.80 -10.48 -13.46
CA GLU A 182 4.47 -10.17 -14.02
C GLU A 182 3.89 -8.88 -13.45
N GLY A 183 4.03 -8.68 -12.13
CA GLY A 183 3.47 -7.52 -11.43
C GLY A 183 4.15 -6.20 -11.77
N LEU A 184 5.40 -6.22 -12.19
CA LEU A 184 6.18 -5.03 -12.57
C LEU A 184 6.53 -4.97 -14.07
N GLU A 185 5.96 -5.84 -14.90
CA GLU A 185 6.22 -5.86 -16.34
C GLU A 185 5.92 -4.50 -16.98
N GLY A 186 6.95 -3.90 -17.60
CA GLY A 186 6.84 -2.61 -18.29
C GLY A 186 6.56 -1.41 -17.38
N CYS A 187 6.88 -1.53 -16.07
CA CYS A 187 6.80 -0.43 -15.10
C CYS A 187 8.15 0.30 -14.99
N ASP A 188 8.11 1.56 -14.54
CA ASP A 188 9.31 2.32 -14.17
C ASP A 188 9.81 1.85 -12.78
N LEU A 189 10.92 1.13 -12.76
CA LEU A 189 11.48 0.56 -11.53
C LEU A 189 12.19 1.59 -10.65
N GLU A 190 12.55 2.77 -11.14
CA GLU A 190 13.17 3.82 -10.32
C GLU A 190 12.20 4.32 -9.24
N ASN A 191 10.91 4.30 -9.53
CA ASN A 191 9.83 4.73 -8.66
C ASN A 191 9.12 3.56 -7.92
N VAL A 192 9.77 2.38 -7.87
CA VAL A 192 9.28 1.22 -7.13
C VAL A 192 10.23 0.86 -5.99
N ARG A 193 9.66 0.48 -4.85
CA ARG A 193 10.34 -0.22 -3.75
C ARG A 193 9.60 -1.52 -3.48
N ILE A 194 10.32 -2.51 -3.00
CA ILE A 194 9.76 -3.84 -2.69
C ILE A 194 9.60 -3.98 -1.19
N ALA A 195 8.42 -4.44 -0.77
CA ALA A 195 8.17 -4.94 0.57
C ALA A 195 7.98 -6.46 0.50
N TYR A 196 8.87 -7.20 1.14
CA TYR A 196 8.72 -8.64 1.29
C TYR A 196 7.92 -8.94 2.56
N GLU A 197 6.78 -9.59 2.38
CA GLU A 197 5.85 -9.98 3.44
C GLU A 197 5.68 -11.51 3.41
N PRO A 198 6.49 -12.30 4.15
CA PRO A 198 6.25 -13.73 4.24
C PRO A 198 4.90 -13.97 4.91
N VAL A 199 3.86 -14.27 4.10
CA VAL A 199 2.45 -14.28 4.54
C VAL A 199 2.22 -15.30 5.66
N TRP A 200 2.97 -16.41 5.65
CA TRP A 200 2.92 -17.45 6.67
C TRP A 200 3.45 -17.00 8.04
N SER A 201 4.25 -15.93 8.09
CA SER A 201 4.79 -15.39 9.35
C SER A 201 3.93 -14.25 9.91
N ILE A 202 2.92 -13.79 9.19
CA ILE A 202 2.01 -12.73 9.64
C ILE A 202 1.07 -13.30 10.71
N GLY A 203 1.29 -12.92 11.96
CA GLY A 203 0.49 -13.35 13.11
C GLY A 203 1.37 -13.64 14.33
N PRO A 204 0.78 -13.87 15.51
CA PRO A 204 1.56 -14.06 16.72
C PRO A 204 2.39 -15.34 16.66
N GLY A 205 3.70 -15.20 16.74
CA GLY A 205 4.62 -16.26 17.13
C GLY A 205 5.37 -17.00 16.02
N LYS A 206 5.32 -16.52 14.78
CA LYS A 206 6.16 -17.08 13.71
C LYS A 206 7.12 -16.02 13.19
N THR A 207 8.42 -16.23 13.36
CA THR A 207 9.47 -15.43 12.71
C THR A 207 10.20 -16.32 11.70
N ARG A 208 10.57 -15.73 10.55
CA ARG A 208 11.50 -16.39 9.64
C ARG A 208 12.88 -16.37 10.28
N GLU A 209 13.49 -17.53 10.48
CA GLU A 209 14.92 -17.60 10.78
C GLU A 209 15.68 -17.28 9.47
N ASP A 210 16.66 -16.37 9.55
CA ASP A 210 17.56 -16.10 8.42
C ASP A 210 18.40 -17.35 8.15
N HIS A 211 18.27 -17.90 6.94
CA HIS A 211 19.12 -18.98 6.41
C HIS A 211 20.17 -18.43 5.47
#